data_3ef7328b0981aee122c49d6ff364cc8c
#
_entry.id   3ef7328b0981aee122c49d6ff364cc8c
#
_cell.length_a   1.000
_cell.length_b   1.000
_cell.length_c   1.000
_cell.angle_alpha   90.00
_cell.angle_beta   90.00
_cell.angle_gamma   90.00
#
_symmetry.space_group_name_H-M   'P 1'
#
loop_
_entity.id
_entity.type
_entity.pdbx_description
1 polymer ?
#
loop_
_entity_poly.entity_id
_entity_poly.type
_entity_poly.pdbx_seq_one_letter_code
_entity_poly.pdbx_strand_id
1 'polypeptide(L)'
;REFTANVSHELKTPLTSISGYAEIMMNGLVQPTDMGRFSGKIYQEAQRLITLVGDIIRLSQLDEEKVQMEKRPVDLHMLASDVVKRLQDVARKNQITLMLTGKPTVVNGNPQILDEMIYNLCDNAIKYNKPFGEVEVNVVTVKDHPVLTVEDDGIGIPIDDQERIFERFYRVDKSHSRQIGGTGLGLSIVKHG
;
A
#
# COMPACT_ATOMS: atom_id res chain seq x y z
N ARG A 1 -14.66 -18.27 1.15
CA ARG A 1 -15.12 -18.22 2.58
C ARG A 1 -14.08 -17.52 3.48
N GLU A 2 -12.80 -17.85 3.36
CA GLU A 2 -11.73 -17.25 4.17
C GLU A 2 -11.54 -15.75 3.92
N PHE A 3 -11.58 -15.30 2.65
CA PHE A 3 -11.50 -13.90 2.28
C PHE A 3 -12.58 -13.04 2.96
N THR A 4 -13.85 -13.48 2.91
CA THR A 4 -14.97 -12.72 3.52
C THR A 4 -14.84 -12.64 5.05
N ALA A 5 -14.35 -13.71 5.69
CA ALA A 5 -14.10 -13.71 7.13
C ALA A 5 -12.98 -12.73 7.51
N ASN A 6 -11.89 -12.71 6.74
CA ASN A 6 -10.76 -11.80 6.95
C ASN A 6 -11.18 -10.32 6.72
N VAL A 7 -11.96 -10.04 5.67
CA VAL A 7 -12.54 -8.71 5.43
C VAL A 7 -13.35 -8.26 6.63
N SER A 8 -14.28 -9.11 7.10
CA SER A 8 -15.13 -8.77 8.25
C SER A 8 -14.34 -8.47 9.50
N HIS A 9 -13.29 -9.24 9.77
CA HIS A 9 -12.41 -9.04 10.92
C HIS A 9 -11.58 -7.74 10.81
N GLU A 10 -10.97 -7.48 9.64
CA GLU A 10 -10.13 -6.29 9.42
C GLU A 10 -10.97 -4.99 9.39
N LEU A 11 -12.26 -5.04 9.02
CA LEU A 11 -13.19 -3.91 9.11
C LEU A 11 -13.67 -3.67 10.55
N LYS A 12 -13.94 -4.73 11.31
CA LYS A 12 -14.46 -4.63 12.68
C LYS A 12 -13.48 -3.95 13.64
N THR A 13 -12.19 -4.21 13.50
CA THR A 13 -11.16 -3.68 14.40
C THR A 13 -11.12 -2.14 14.42
N PRO A 14 -10.95 -1.42 13.29
CA PRO A 14 -10.95 0.04 13.28
C PRO A 14 -12.31 0.63 13.67
N LEU A 15 -13.44 0.00 13.29
CA LEU A 15 -14.77 0.45 13.69
C LEU A 15 -14.96 0.38 15.21
N THR A 16 -14.51 -0.70 15.86
CA THR A 16 -14.57 -0.83 17.32
C THR A 16 -13.70 0.23 18.01
N SER A 17 -12.51 0.52 17.46
CA SER A 17 -11.63 1.57 17.99
C SER A 17 -12.26 2.96 17.86
N ILE A 18 -12.82 3.30 16.70
CA ILE A 18 -13.52 4.58 16.45
C ILE A 18 -14.69 4.73 17.43
N SER A 19 -15.53 3.71 17.54
CA SER A 19 -16.68 3.70 18.45
C SER A 19 -16.24 3.88 19.90
N GLY A 20 -15.23 3.15 20.35
CA GLY A 20 -14.74 3.23 21.72
C GLY A 20 -14.15 4.60 22.07
N TYR A 21 -13.35 5.20 21.18
CA TYR A 21 -12.84 6.56 21.39
C TYR A 21 -13.96 7.60 21.41
N ALA A 22 -14.93 7.49 20.51
CA ALA A 22 -16.08 8.39 20.46
C ALA A 22 -16.95 8.28 21.74
N GLU A 23 -17.19 7.05 22.22
CA GLU A 23 -17.96 6.80 23.45
C GLU A 23 -17.28 7.39 24.69
N ILE A 24 -15.98 7.21 24.84
CA ILE A 24 -15.20 7.77 25.95
C ILE A 24 -15.27 9.31 25.92
N MET A 25 -15.17 9.93 24.74
CA MET A 25 -15.29 11.37 24.56
C MET A 25 -16.72 11.87 24.89
N MET A 26 -17.75 11.18 24.40
CA MET A 26 -19.16 11.53 24.61
C MET A 26 -19.54 11.45 26.10
N ASN A 27 -19.00 10.51 26.84
CA ASN A 27 -19.24 10.33 28.27
C ASN A 27 -18.41 11.30 29.15
N GLY A 28 -17.66 12.25 28.57
CA GLY A 28 -16.87 13.21 29.31
C GLY A 28 -15.68 12.61 30.07
N LEU A 29 -15.24 11.41 29.71
CA LEU A 29 -14.12 10.69 30.36
C LEU A 29 -12.75 11.15 29.85
N VAL A 30 -12.72 12.09 28.90
CA VAL A 30 -11.48 12.63 28.30
C VAL A 30 -11.25 14.05 28.82
N GLN A 31 -10.07 14.31 29.32
CA GLN A 31 -9.66 15.66 29.71
C GLN A 31 -9.63 16.60 28.50
N PRO A 32 -10.01 17.89 28.62
CA PRO A 32 -9.99 18.84 27.50
C PRO A 32 -8.63 18.89 26.77
N THR A 33 -7.53 18.72 27.49
CA THR A 33 -6.16 18.67 26.94
C THR A 33 -5.90 17.45 26.06
N ASP A 34 -6.65 16.37 26.22
CA ASP A 34 -6.50 15.12 25.49
C ASP A 34 -7.47 14.97 24.32
N MET A 35 -8.47 15.86 24.17
CA MET A 35 -9.48 15.80 23.12
C MET A 35 -8.87 15.73 21.71
N GLY A 36 -7.82 16.53 21.43
CA GLY A 36 -7.11 16.51 20.18
C GLY A 36 -6.45 15.17 19.88
N ARG A 37 -5.92 14.51 20.90
CA ARG A 37 -5.30 13.17 20.78
C ARG A 37 -6.34 12.10 20.45
N PHE A 38 -7.49 12.12 21.12
CA PHE A 38 -8.56 11.14 20.88
C PHE A 38 -9.23 11.34 19.51
N SER A 39 -9.54 12.58 19.13
CA SER A 39 -10.06 12.88 17.79
C SER A 39 -9.06 12.52 16.68
N GLY A 40 -7.77 12.73 16.91
CA GLY A 40 -6.70 12.28 16.01
C GLY A 40 -6.66 10.76 15.83
N LYS A 41 -6.90 9.99 16.90
CA LYS A 41 -7.01 8.53 16.82
C LYS A 41 -8.22 8.08 16.01
N ILE A 42 -9.39 8.70 16.21
CA ILE A 42 -10.58 8.45 15.40
C ILE A 42 -10.30 8.71 13.91
N TYR A 43 -9.67 9.84 13.61
CA TYR A 43 -9.32 10.21 12.24
C TYR A 43 -8.37 9.18 11.59
N GLN A 44 -7.32 8.75 12.30
CA GLN A 44 -6.36 7.75 11.81
C GLN A 44 -7.05 6.41 11.49
N GLU A 45 -7.92 5.93 12.38
CA GLU A 45 -8.65 4.67 12.14
C GLU A 45 -9.67 4.80 11.01
N ALA A 46 -10.32 5.97 10.86
CA ALA A 46 -11.20 6.24 9.73
C ALA A 46 -10.45 6.26 8.39
N GLN A 47 -9.28 6.90 8.31
CA GLN A 47 -8.44 6.90 7.10
C GLN A 47 -7.97 5.48 6.74
N ARG A 48 -7.59 4.70 7.74
CA ARG A 48 -7.21 3.30 7.55
C ARG A 48 -8.39 2.48 6.98
N LEU A 49 -9.60 2.71 7.49
CA LEU A 49 -10.81 2.04 7.01
C LEU A 49 -11.12 2.39 5.55
N ILE A 50 -10.99 3.67 5.18
CA ILE A 50 -11.18 4.15 3.80
C ILE A 50 -10.19 3.45 2.85
N THR A 51 -8.91 3.37 3.22
CA THR A 51 -7.89 2.66 2.44
C THR A 51 -8.24 1.19 2.28
N LEU A 52 -8.61 0.51 3.37
CA LEU A 52 -8.97 -0.91 3.36
C LEU A 52 -10.17 -1.20 2.46
N VAL A 53 -11.22 -0.37 2.53
CA VAL A 53 -12.40 -0.51 1.65
C VAL A 53 -12.02 -0.30 0.19
N GLY A 54 -11.18 0.70 -0.11
CA GLY A 54 -10.65 0.93 -1.44
C GLY A 54 -9.90 -0.29 -2.00
N ASP A 55 -8.99 -0.87 -1.21
CA ASP A 55 -8.21 -2.05 -1.60
C ASP A 55 -9.11 -3.28 -1.83
N ILE A 56 -10.16 -3.47 -1.00
CA ILE A 56 -11.13 -4.57 -1.18
C ILE A 56 -11.90 -4.43 -2.49
N ILE A 57 -12.39 -3.22 -2.79
CA ILE A 57 -13.13 -2.94 -4.03
C ILE A 57 -12.23 -3.23 -5.23
N ARG A 58 -11.00 -2.75 -5.23
CA ARG A 58 -10.02 -2.97 -6.30
C ARG A 58 -9.72 -4.45 -6.50
N LEU A 59 -9.49 -5.17 -5.40
CA LEU A 59 -9.22 -6.60 -5.47
C LEU A 59 -10.43 -7.38 -6.02
N SER A 60 -11.66 -6.98 -5.65
CA SER A 60 -12.89 -7.55 -6.23
C SER A 60 -12.99 -7.28 -7.72
N GLN A 61 -12.65 -6.07 -8.17
CA GLN A 61 -12.63 -5.73 -9.60
C GLN A 61 -11.59 -6.55 -10.36
N LEU A 62 -10.38 -6.72 -9.83
CA LEU A 62 -9.36 -7.58 -10.45
C LEU A 62 -9.81 -9.06 -10.58
N ASP A 63 -10.57 -9.57 -9.62
CA ASP A 63 -11.12 -10.93 -9.67
C ASP A 63 -12.25 -11.07 -10.70
N GLU A 64 -13.09 -10.04 -10.90
CA GLU A 64 -14.22 -10.04 -11.82
C GLU A 64 -13.82 -9.64 -13.24
N GLU A 65 -12.86 -8.72 -13.40
CA GLU A 65 -12.46 -8.13 -14.68
C GLU A 65 -11.42 -8.94 -15.48
N LYS A 66 -11.13 -10.18 -15.12
CA LYS A 66 -10.35 -11.08 -16.00
C LYS A 66 -10.89 -11.15 -17.44
N VAL A 67 -12.01 -10.49 -17.72
CA VAL A 67 -12.74 -10.62 -18.98
C VAL A 67 -12.59 -9.43 -19.93
N GLN A 68 -12.32 -8.17 -19.51
CA GLN A 68 -12.35 -7.01 -20.44
C GLN A 68 -11.53 -5.78 -20.04
N MET A 69 -10.36 -5.92 -19.45
CA MET A 69 -9.52 -4.73 -19.28
C MET A 69 -8.89 -4.33 -20.62
N GLU A 70 -9.19 -3.13 -21.10
CA GLU A 70 -8.53 -2.58 -22.29
C GLU A 70 -7.03 -2.45 -22.06
N LYS A 71 -6.27 -3.31 -22.72
CA LYS A 71 -4.82 -3.23 -22.78
C LYS A 71 -4.42 -2.29 -23.89
N ARG A 72 -3.49 -1.39 -23.59
CA ARG A 72 -2.91 -0.47 -24.57
C ARG A 72 -1.40 -0.31 -24.34
N PRO A 73 -0.66 0.20 -25.33
CA PRO A 73 0.74 0.54 -25.11
C PRO A 73 0.88 1.58 -23.99
N VAL A 74 1.70 1.27 -22.99
CA VAL A 74 1.98 2.12 -21.82
C VAL A 74 3.49 2.25 -21.65
N ASP A 75 4.00 3.46 -21.55
CA ASP A 75 5.38 3.72 -21.17
C ASP A 75 5.54 3.56 -19.66
N LEU A 76 6.22 2.48 -19.23
CA LEU A 76 6.45 2.18 -17.81
C LEU A 76 7.28 3.24 -17.11
N HIS A 77 8.26 3.85 -17.81
CA HIS A 77 9.12 4.87 -17.19
C HIS A 77 8.31 6.15 -16.92
N MET A 78 7.45 6.55 -17.84
CA MET A 78 6.57 7.71 -17.65
C MET A 78 5.59 7.46 -16.51
N LEU A 79 4.99 6.27 -16.46
CA LEU A 79 4.08 5.87 -15.38
C LEU A 79 4.77 5.83 -14.02
N ALA A 80 5.97 5.24 -13.94
CA ALA A 80 6.79 5.22 -12.74
C ALA A 80 7.17 6.65 -12.29
N SER A 81 7.49 7.56 -13.24
CA SER A 81 7.76 8.97 -12.94
C SER A 81 6.58 9.65 -12.24
N ASP A 82 5.37 9.39 -12.69
CA ASP A 82 4.17 9.98 -12.09
C ASP A 82 3.90 9.42 -10.69
N VAL A 83 4.10 8.11 -10.48
CA VAL A 83 4.02 7.49 -9.15
C VAL A 83 5.08 8.06 -8.20
N VAL A 84 6.34 8.13 -8.64
CA VAL A 84 7.45 8.68 -7.85
C VAL A 84 7.16 10.13 -7.45
N LYS A 85 6.67 10.98 -8.36
CA LYS A 85 6.27 12.36 -8.03
C LYS A 85 5.20 12.43 -6.95
N ARG A 86 4.17 11.59 -7.04
CA ARG A 86 3.09 11.52 -6.03
C ARG A 86 3.60 11.09 -4.66
N LEU A 87 4.61 10.23 -4.61
CA LEU A 87 5.17 9.69 -3.37
C LEU A 87 6.34 10.50 -2.80
N GLN A 88 6.86 11.53 -3.50
CA GLN A 88 7.98 12.34 -3.04
C GLN A 88 7.76 12.99 -1.66
N ASP A 89 6.56 13.53 -1.42
CA ASP A 89 6.26 14.17 -0.14
C ASP A 89 6.15 13.14 0.99
N VAL A 90 5.63 11.94 0.70
CA VAL A 90 5.57 10.83 1.65
C VAL A 90 6.98 10.34 1.98
N ALA A 91 7.81 10.13 0.96
CA ALA A 91 9.20 9.73 1.13
C ALA A 91 9.98 10.77 1.95
N ARG A 92 9.84 12.06 1.64
CA ARG A 92 10.49 13.16 2.38
C ARG A 92 10.07 13.21 3.85
N LYS A 93 8.77 13.03 4.14
CA LYS A 93 8.26 12.98 5.53
C LYS A 93 8.83 11.81 6.32
N ASN A 94 9.14 10.71 5.65
CA ASN A 94 9.76 9.53 6.25
C ASN A 94 11.31 9.57 6.18
N GLN A 95 11.89 10.67 5.70
CA GLN A 95 13.35 10.84 5.52
C GLN A 95 13.95 9.80 4.56
N ILE A 96 13.21 9.42 3.51
CA ILE A 96 13.63 8.45 2.49
C ILE A 96 13.99 9.17 1.20
N THR A 97 15.11 8.78 0.58
CA THR A 97 15.49 9.20 -0.76
C THR A 97 14.80 8.30 -1.78
N LEU A 98 13.89 8.85 -2.58
CA LEU A 98 13.18 8.13 -3.63
C LEU A 98 13.68 8.56 -5.00
N MET A 99 14.21 7.63 -5.78
CA MET A 99 14.83 7.87 -7.09
C MET A 99 14.19 7.03 -8.19
N LEU A 100 14.19 7.59 -9.40
CA LEU A 100 13.80 6.87 -10.62
C LEU A 100 14.98 6.85 -11.59
N THR A 101 15.28 5.68 -12.09
CA THR A 101 16.33 5.44 -13.10
C THR A 101 15.80 4.63 -14.27
N GLY A 102 16.61 4.45 -15.30
CA GLY A 102 16.25 3.62 -16.43
C GLY A 102 15.86 4.39 -17.70
N LYS A 103 15.07 3.77 -18.56
CA LYS A 103 14.76 4.27 -19.90
C LYS A 103 13.28 4.07 -20.23
N PRO A 104 12.69 4.89 -21.14
CA PRO A 104 11.37 4.65 -21.68
C PRO A 104 11.22 3.23 -22.20
N THR A 105 10.23 2.51 -21.72
CA THR A 105 10.00 1.09 -22.04
C THR A 105 8.51 0.84 -22.12
N VAL A 106 8.03 0.41 -23.29
CA VAL A 106 6.60 0.24 -23.56
C VAL A 106 6.16 -1.21 -23.31
N VAL A 107 5.06 -1.35 -22.57
CA VAL A 107 4.34 -2.61 -22.38
C VAL A 107 2.92 -2.51 -22.87
N ASN A 108 2.32 -3.64 -23.26
CA ASN A 108 0.89 -3.69 -23.54
C ASN A 108 0.14 -4.11 -22.27
N GLY A 109 -0.51 -3.17 -21.62
CA GLY A 109 -1.18 -3.39 -20.34
C GLY A 109 -2.27 -2.36 -20.04
N ASN A 110 -2.99 -2.59 -18.95
CA ASN A 110 -3.94 -1.61 -18.42
C ASN A 110 -3.17 -0.57 -17.59
N PRO A 111 -3.24 0.73 -17.94
CA PRO A 111 -2.44 1.76 -17.25
C PRO A 111 -2.81 1.94 -15.78
N GLN A 112 -4.08 1.73 -15.41
CA GLN A 112 -4.52 1.90 -14.03
C GLN A 112 -3.97 0.79 -13.12
N ILE A 113 -3.98 -0.47 -13.61
CA ILE A 113 -3.41 -1.60 -12.86
C ILE A 113 -1.91 -1.45 -12.73
N LEU A 114 -1.21 -1.11 -13.81
CA LEU A 114 0.23 -0.90 -13.78
C LEU A 114 0.61 0.24 -12.83
N ASP A 115 -0.14 1.35 -12.83
CA ASP A 115 0.04 2.46 -11.89
C ASP A 115 -0.09 1.98 -10.44
N GLU A 116 -1.12 1.20 -10.16
CA GLU A 116 -1.39 0.68 -8.82
C GLU A 116 -0.33 -0.33 -8.35
N MET A 117 0.14 -1.21 -9.24
CA MET A 117 1.23 -2.14 -8.94
C MET A 117 2.50 -1.37 -8.55
N ILE A 118 2.89 -0.36 -9.36
CA ILE A 118 4.07 0.46 -9.09
C ILE A 118 3.90 1.23 -7.78
N TYR A 119 2.70 1.84 -7.57
CA TYR A 119 2.39 2.57 -6.37
C TYR A 119 2.52 1.68 -5.12
N ASN A 120 1.94 0.48 -5.12
CA ASN A 120 1.99 -0.44 -3.98
C ASN A 120 3.41 -0.90 -3.65
N LEU A 121 4.24 -1.14 -4.67
CA LEU A 121 5.65 -1.49 -4.46
C LEU A 121 6.43 -0.32 -3.85
N CYS A 122 6.30 0.87 -4.39
CA CYS A 122 6.99 2.06 -3.89
C CYS A 122 6.52 2.47 -2.49
N ASP A 123 5.22 2.43 -2.22
CA ASP A 123 4.63 2.75 -0.92
C ASP A 123 5.12 1.77 0.16
N ASN A 124 5.19 0.48 -0.15
CA ASN A 124 5.77 -0.52 0.74
C ASN A 124 7.27 -0.26 0.99
N ALA A 125 8.04 0.01 -0.06
CA ALA A 125 9.46 0.30 0.04
C ALA A 125 9.75 1.54 0.92
N ILE A 126 8.88 2.54 0.88
CA ILE A 126 8.98 3.72 1.75
C ILE A 126 8.56 3.39 3.19
N LYS A 127 7.42 2.69 3.37
CA LYS A 127 6.84 2.40 4.69
C LYS A 127 7.68 1.46 5.54
N TYR A 128 8.33 0.50 4.91
CA TYR A 128 9.16 -0.51 5.59
C TYR A 128 10.65 -0.20 5.52
N ASN A 129 10.99 1.03 5.17
CA ASN A 129 12.37 1.49 5.15
C ASN A 129 12.86 1.95 6.53
N LYS A 130 14.17 2.13 6.66
CA LYS A 130 14.83 2.76 7.80
C LYS A 130 14.99 4.27 7.59
N PRO A 131 15.10 5.09 8.63
CA PRO A 131 15.41 6.52 8.48
C PRO A 131 16.69 6.73 7.65
N PHE A 132 16.63 7.70 6.73
CA PHE A 132 17.70 8.03 5.79
C PHE A 132 18.03 6.91 4.79
N GLY A 133 17.09 5.96 4.59
CA GLY A 133 17.22 4.92 3.58
C GLY A 133 16.91 5.41 2.18
N GLU A 134 17.10 4.50 1.22
CA GLU A 134 16.93 4.78 -0.19
C GLU A 134 15.91 3.81 -0.81
N VAL A 135 15.17 4.31 -1.79
CA VAL A 135 14.30 3.53 -2.67
C VAL A 135 14.62 3.89 -4.10
N GLU A 136 15.05 2.91 -4.88
CA GLU A 136 15.30 3.07 -6.31
C GLU A 136 14.23 2.35 -7.13
N VAL A 137 13.59 3.10 -8.01
CA VAL A 137 12.69 2.55 -9.05
C VAL A 137 13.47 2.54 -10.36
N ASN A 138 13.65 1.39 -10.96
CA ASN A 138 14.42 1.26 -12.19
C ASN A 138 13.58 0.58 -13.29
N VAL A 139 13.57 1.16 -14.50
CA VAL A 139 12.85 0.63 -15.66
C VAL A 139 13.83 0.32 -16.78
N VAL A 140 13.95 -0.94 -17.15
CA VAL A 140 14.87 -1.42 -18.17
C VAL A 140 14.23 -2.48 -19.06
N THR A 141 14.87 -2.79 -20.17
CA THR A 141 14.56 -3.96 -21.01
C THR A 141 15.66 -5.00 -20.84
N VAL A 142 15.33 -6.20 -20.39
CA VAL A 142 16.24 -7.32 -20.21
C VAL A 142 15.81 -8.45 -21.13
N LYS A 143 16.66 -8.85 -22.07
CA LYS A 143 16.36 -9.91 -23.06
C LYS A 143 15.00 -9.71 -23.75
N ASP A 144 14.74 -8.49 -24.23
CA ASP A 144 13.50 -8.05 -24.87
C ASP A 144 12.25 -8.06 -23.97
N HIS A 145 12.42 -8.27 -22.65
CA HIS A 145 11.35 -8.18 -21.68
C HIS A 145 11.43 -6.86 -20.89
N PRO A 146 10.35 -6.09 -20.84
CA PRO A 146 10.25 -4.93 -19.96
C PRO A 146 10.32 -5.36 -18.49
N VAL A 147 11.20 -4.74 -17.72
CA VAL A 147 11.38 -5.02 -16.30
C VAL A 147 11.34 -3.71 -15.53
N LEU A 148 10.48 -3.64 -14.52
CA LEU A 148 10.48 -2.59 -13.51
C LEU A 148 10.87 -3.22 -12.18
N THR A 149 11.88 -2.65 -11.53
CA THR A 149 12.33 -3.06 -10.20
C THR A 149 12.11 -1.91 -9.22
N VAL A 150 11.78 -2.26 -7.99
CA VAL A 150 11.77 -1.36 -6.84
C VAL A 150 12.68 -1.98 -5.80
N GLU A 151 13.80 -1.33 -5.53
CA GLU A 151 14.79 -1.77 -4.57
C GLU A 151 14.79 -0.83 -3.37
N ASP A 152 14.84 -1.38 -2.17
CA ASP A 152 14.93 -0.65 -0.91
C ASP A 152 16.04 -1.24 -0.03
N ASP A 153 16.59 -0.41 0.83
CA ASP A 153 17.58 -0.80 1.84
C ASP A 153 16.98 -0.87 3.25
N GLY A 154 15.68 -1.15 3.33
CA GLY A 154 14.88 -1.18 4.54
C GLY A 154 15.10 -2.40 5.44
N ILE A 155 14.05 -2.76 6.18
CA ILE A 155 14.13 -3.85 7.18
C ILE A 155 14.19 -5.25 6.54
N GLY A 156 13.93 -5.36 5.24
CA GLY A 156 13.87 -6.64 4.53
C GLY A 156 12.67 -7.51 4.93
N ILE A 157 12.59 -8.68 4.30
CA ILE A 157 11.53 -9.68 4.51
C ILE A 157 12.18 -11.00 4.91
N PRO A 158 11.81 -11.59 6.06
CA PRO A 158 12.30 -12.92 6.46
C PRO A 158 12.05 -13.96 5.38
N ILE A 159 12.98 -14.88 5.20
CA ILE A 159 12.92 -15.89 4.12
C ILE A 159 11.61 -16.70 4.20
N ASP A 160 11.18 -17.08 5.40
CA ASP A 160 9.97 -17.87 5.62
C ASP A 160 8.68 -17.14 5.24
N ASP A 161 8.74 -15.80 5.15
CA ASP A 161 7.59 -14.96 4.83
C ASP A 161 7.52 -14.56 3.35
N GLN A 162 8.63 -14.67 2.59
CA GLN A 162 8.74 -14.15 1.23
C GLN A 162 7.72 -14.71 0.24
N GLU A 163 7.33 -15.97 0.37
CA GLU A 163 6.27 -16.54 -0.46
C GLU A 163 4.88 -16.08 -0.02
N ARG A 164 4.71 -15.82 1.28
CA ARG A 164 3.43 -15.50 1.89
C ARG A 164 3.04 -14.04 1.82
N ILE A 165 3.97 -13.12 1.61
CA ILE A 165 3.68 -11.68 1.53
C ILE A 165 2.70 -11.31 0.40
N PHE A 166 2.49 -12.20 -0.58
CA PHE A 166 1.51 -12.03 -1.65
C PHE A 166 0.12 -12.62 -1.32
N GLU A 167 -0.02 -13.28 -0.16
CA GLU A 167 -1.31 -13.73 0.33
C GLU A 167 -2.16 -12.53 0.79
N ARG A 168 -3.46 -12.57 0.57
CA ARG A 168 -4.39 -11.50 0.98
C ARG A 168 -4.42 -11.39 2.51
N PHE A 169 -4.28 -10.15 3.03
CA PHE A 169 -4.24 -9.82 4.47
C PHE A 169 -3.01 -10.34 5.23
N TYR A 170 -2.04 -10.94 4.53
CA TYR A 170 -0.83 -11.41 5.18
C TYR A 170 0.05 -10.24 5.61
N ARG A 171 0.65 -10.36 6.78
CA ARG A 171 1.60 -9.40 7.35
C ARG A 171 2.62 -10.14 8.19
N VAL A 172 3.90 -9.86 7.98
CA VAL A 172 5.01 -10.45 8.75
C VAL A 172 4.87 -10.10 10.23
N ASP A 173 4.61 -8.84 10.55
CA ASP A 173 4.32 -8.35 11.90
C ASP A 173 3.01 -7.55 11.92
N LYS A 174 1.98 -8.11 12.56
CA LYS A 174 0.66 -7.46 12.66
C LYS A 174 0.68 -6.19 13.51
N SER A 175 1.55 -6.09 14.50
CA SER A 175 1.63 -4.94 15.41
C SER A 175 2.31 -3.76 14.74
N HIS A 176 3.45 -3.98 14.13
CA HIS A 176 4.20 -2.95 13.40
C HIS A 176 3.45 -2.47 12.16
N SER A 177 2.90 -3.40 11.37
CA SER A 177 2.11 -3.06 10.18
C SER A 177 0.84 -2.27 10.50
N ARG A 178 0.23 -2.45 11.70
CA ARG A 178 -0.90 -1.63 12.15
C ARG A 178 -0.48 -0.19 12.42
N GLN A 179 0.67 0.04 13.02
CA GLN A 179 1.19 1.39 13.29
C GLN A 179 1.48 2.14 11.99
N ILE A 180 1.97 1.44 10.97
CA ILE A 180 2.30 2.00 9.64
C ILE A 180 1.06 2.13 8.73
N GLY A 181 -0.09 1.53 9.10
CA GLY A 181 -1.35 1.62 8.34
C GLY A 181 -1.45 0.63 7.17
N GLY A 182 -0.66 -0.45 7.17
CA GLY A 182 -0.74 -1.48 6.13
C GLY A 182 -2.04 -2.27 6.17
N THR A 183 -2.65 -2.54 5.01
CA THR A 183 -3.86 -3.37 4.85
C THR A 183 -3.56 -4.85 4.65
N GLY A 184 -2.35 -5.19 4.17
CA GLY A 184 -1.97 -6.54 3.75
C GLY A 184 -2.59 -6.96 2.40
N LEU A 185 -3.09 -5.99 1.62
CA LEU A 185 -3.67 -6.23 0.30
C LEU A 185 -2.79 -5.72 -0.85
N GLY A 186 -1.91 -4.73 -0.61
CA GLY A 186 -1.13 -4.10 -1.66
C GLY A 186 -0.29 -5.07 -2.49
N LEU A 187 0.47 -5.98 -1.88
CA LEU A 187 1.26 -6.97 -2.61
C LEU A 187 0.41 -8.06 -3.28
N SER A 188 -0.77 -8.37 -2.75
CA SER A 188 -1.70 -9.27 -3.44
C SER A 188 -2.26 -8.63 -4.73
N ILE A 189 -2.46 -7.32 -4.76
CA ILE A 189 -2.81 -6.57 -5.98
C ILE A 189 -1.67 -6.67 -7.00
N VAL A 190 -0.41 -6.50 -6.57
CA VAL A 190 0.76 -6.66 -7.46
C VAL A 190 0.82 -8.05 -8.11
N LYS A 191 0.46 -9.10 -7.38
CA LYS A 191 0.48 -10.48 -7.89
C LYS A 191 -0.64 -10.78 -8.89
N HIS A 192 -1.80 -10.14 -8.74
CA HIS A 192 -3.01 -10.46 -9.51
C HIS A 192 -3.29 -9.46 -10.64
N GLY A 193 -2.65 -8.27 -10.64
CA GLY A 193 -2.69 -7.30 -11.73
C GLY A 193 -1.76 -7.68 -12.86
#